data_cda8ea1a6c0d5a6c8b9cdffd9919faf6
#
_entry.id   cda8ea1a6c0d5a6c8b9cdffd9919faf6
#
_cell.length_a   1.000
_cell.length_b   1.000
_cell.length_c   1.000
_cell.angle_alpha   90.00
_cell.angle_beta   90.00
_cell.angle_gamma   90.00
#
_symmetry.space_group_name_H-M   'P 1'
#
loop_
_entity.id
_entity.type
_entity.pdbx_description
1 polymer ?
#
loop_
_entity_poly.entity_id
_entity_poly.type
_entity_poly.pdbx_seq_one_letter_code
_entity_poly.pdbx_strand_id
1 'polypeptide(L)'
;SAVMADKSGQFLKTYAIDHGHNSLREGSVVHLAIERVSQLVTRFVQRERRCSFEESSTRYIPFTAEMHWRDPDVIAAGGDVAAAYEQVLQRTFALYTKATETLLAHLQRVRPLQAGEKEAPWLRTLKAEAFDAARYLLTPAIFTKWGMVVDARTLADVVTELRSHTLAEFRIVGERMQREAEKALPTLLRHARPN
;
A
#
# COMPACT_ATOMS: atom_id res chain seq x y z
N SER A 1 -29.42 -15.67 -12.87
CA SER A 1 -30.64 -14.90 -12.66
C SER A 1 -30.65 -14.32 -11.25
N ALA A 2 -31.35 -13.20 -11.00
CA ALA A 2 -31.47 -12.53 -9.71
C ALA A 2 -31.94 -13.50 -8.58
N VAL A 3 -32.82 -14.43 -8.89
CA VAL A 3 -33.34 -15.45 -7.96
C VAL A 3 -32.23 -16.42 -7.47
N MET A 4 -31.28 -16.76 -8.33
CA MET A 4 -30.15 -17.62 -7.95
C MET A 4 -29.16 -16.87 -7.06
N ALA A 5 -28.92 -15.59 -7.34
CA ALA A 5 -28.06 -14.75 -6.51
C ALA A 5 -28.67 -14.54 -5.10
N ASP A 6 -29.99 -14.37 -5.00
CA ASP A 6 -30.67 -14.20 -3.71
C ASP A 6 -30.63 -15.49 -2.86
N LYS A 7 -30.86 -16.65 -3.46
CA LYS A 7 -30.72 -17.94 -2.78
C LYS A 7 -29.29 -18.25 -2.32
N SER A 8 -28.31 -17.90 -3.14
CA SER A 8 -26.89 -18.04 -2.78
C SER A 8 -26.53 -17.10 -1.62
N GLY A 9 -27.04 -15.86 -1.64
CA GLY A 9 -26.86 -14.90 -0.56
C GLY A 9 -27.47 -15.37 0.77
N GLN A 10 -28.68 -15.94 0.74
CA GLN A 10 -29.31 -16.52 1.91
C GLN A 10 -28.56 -17.74 2.46
N PHE A 11 -28.11 -18.64 1.58
CA PHE A 11 -27.29 -19.79 1.97
C PHE A 11 -25.99 -19.35 2.65
N LEU A 12 -25.25 -18.43 2.05
CA LEU A 12 -24.01 -17.89 2.63
C LEU A 12 -24.26 -17.18 3.96
N LYS A 13 -25.36 -16.41 4.07
CA LYS A 13 -25.73 -15.79 5.33
C LYS A 13 -25.98 -16.83 6.42
N THR A 14 -26.82 -17.81 6.15
CA THR A 14 -27.20 -18.82 7.14
C THR A 14 -26.00 -19.66 7.57
N TYR A 15 -25.26 -20.23 6.63
CA TYR A 15 -24.22 -21.21 6.93
C TYR A 15 -22.85 -20.59 7.20
N ALA A 16 -22.42 -19.59 6.44
CA ALA A 16 -21.11 -18.99 6.63
C ALA A 16 -21.08 -17.98 7.78
N ILE A 17 -22.21 -17.31 8.04
CA ILE A 17 -22.28 -16.21 9.02
C ILE A 17 -23.00 -16.67 10.29
N ASP A 18 -24.27 -17.02 10.20
CA ASP A 18 -25.12 -17.29 11.37
C ASP A 18 -24.68 -18.59 12.09
N HIS A 19 -24.20 -19.59 11.36
CA HIS A 19 -23.65 -20.85 11.93
C HIS A 19 -22.11 -20.84 12.05
N GLY A 20 -21.41 -19.77 11.67
CA GLY A 20 -19.96 -19.62 11.84
C GLY A 20 -19.10 -20.57 10.99
N HIS A 21 -19.62 -21.11 9.89
CA HIS A 21 -18.85 -21.95 8.97
C HIS A 21 -17.86 -21.12 8.12
N ASN A 22 -16.82 -20.62 8.77
CA ASN A 22 -15.81 -19.74 8.17
C ASN A 22 -15.10 -20.34 6.94
N SER A 23 -15.05 -21.69 6.85
CA SER A 23 -14.47 -22.39 5.68
C SER A 23 -15.19 -22.08 4.37
N LEU A 24 -16.48 -21.78 4.38
CA LEU A 24 -17.21 -21.35 3.17
C LEU A 24 -16.70 -20.02 2.60
N ARG A 25 -16.07 -19.18 3.43
CA ARG A 25 -15.51 -17.90 3.04
C ARG A 25 -14.16 -18.04 2.32
N GLU A 26 -13.45 -19.16 2.53
CA GLU A 26 -12.15 -19.44 1.89
C GLU A 26 -12.30 -19.75 0.39
N GLY A 27 -13.47 -20.24 -0.04
CA GLY A 27 -13.76 -20.51 -1.46
C GLY A 27 -14.02 -19.26 -2.31
N SER A 28 -14.16 -18.10 -1.71
CA SER A 28 -14.45 -16.83 -2.42
C SER A 28 -13.22 -15.95 -2.44
N VAL A 29 -12.67 -15.68 -3.61
CA VAL A 29 -11.45 -14.90 -3.79
C VAL A 29 -11.75 -13.58 -4.46
N VAL A 30 -11.08 -12.51 -4.01
CA VAL A 30 -11.12 -11.19 -4.63
C VAL A 30 -9.73 -10.71 -5.00
N HIS A 31 -9.68 -9.86 -6.02
CA HIS A 31 -8.53 -9.09 -6.42
C HIS A 31 -8.77 -7.62 -6.06
N LEU A 32 -7.85 -7.04 -5.31
CA LEU A 32 -7.90 -5.64 -4.91
C LEU A 32 -6.67 -4.91 -5.44
N ALA A 33 -6.88 -3.73 -6.02
CA ALA A 33 -5.82 -2.78 -6.33
C ALA A 33 -5.86 -1.67 -5.27
N ILE A 34 -4.74 -1.48 -4.60
CA ILE A 34 -4.57 -0.49 -3.53
C ILE A 34 -3.52 0.53 -3.98
N GLU A 35 -3.91 1.80 -3.99
CA GLU A 35 -3.08 2.88 -4.48
C GLU A 35 -3.01 4.04 -3.49
N ARG A 36 -1.90 4.79 -3.52
CA ARG A 36 -1.67 5.97 -2.67
C ARG A 36 -1.78 5.65 -1.19
N VAL A 37 -1.16 4.57 -0.78
CA VAL A 37 -1.02 4.14 0.61
C VAL A 37 0.45 4.18 1.00
N SER A 38 0.74 4.35 2.28
CA SER A 38 2.12 4.39 2.77
C SER A 38 2.80 3.01 2.69
N GLN A 39 4.12 3.01 2.61
CA GLN A 39 4.92 1.79 2.81
C GLN A 39 4.65 1.16 4.18
N LEU A 40 4.29 1.98 5.18
CA LEU A 40 4.03 1.50 6.54
C LEU A 40 2.82 0.56 6.58
N VAL A 41 1.65 1.02 6.08
CA VAL A 41 0.44 0.17 6.03
C VAL A 41 0.62 -0.99 5.06
N THR A 42 1.37 -0.78 3.98
CA THR A 42 1.69 -1.83 3.00
C THR A 42 2.45 -2.99 3.67
N ARG A 43 3.52 -2.71 4.43
CA ARG A 43 4.28 -3.75 5.16
C ARG A 43 3.44 -4.44 6.23
N PHE A 44 2.54 -3.72 6.86
CA PHE A 44 1.62 -4.30 7.81
C PHE A 44 0.69 -5.33 7.15
N VAL A 45 0.08 -5.00 6.01
CA VAL A 45 -0.81 -5.93 5.29
C VAL A 45 -0.03 -7.08 4.67
N GLN A 46 1.13 -6.83 4.08
CA GLN A 46 1.96 -7.84 3.43
C GLN A 46 2.58 -8.89 4.38
N ARG A 47 2.48 -8.70 5.70
CA ARG A 47 2.82 -9.75 6.67
C ARG A 47 1.86 -10.96 6.61
N GLU A 48 0.63 -10.76 6.08
CA GLU A 48 -0.35 -11.84 5.92
C GLU A 48 0.12 -12.83 4.84
N ARG A 49 0.39 -14.06 5.26
CA ARG A 49 0.97 -15.09 4.39
C ARG A 49 -0.04 -15.86 3.54
N ARG A 50 -1.34 -15.71 3.83
CA ARG A 50 -2.44 -16.33 3.08
C ARG A 50 -2.88 -15.49 1.88
N CYS A 51 -2.12 -14.46 1.52
CA CYS A 51 -2.38 -13.57 0.40
C CYS A 51 -1.23 -13.62 -0.61
N SER A 52 -1.54 -13.29 -1.85
CA SER A 52 -0.54 -13.01 -2.89
C SER A 52 -0.51 -11.50 -3.15
N PHE A 53 0.69 -10.95 -3.31
CA PHE A 53 0.91 -9.52 -3.51
C PHE A 53 1.81 -9.26 -4.72
N GLU A 54 1.53 -8.16 -5.41
CA GLU A 54 2.38 -7.57 -6.43
C GLU A 54 2.52 -6.08 -6.15
N GLU A 55 3.73 -5.59 -5.86
CA GLU A 55 4.00 -4.22 -5.45
C GLU A 55 4.89 -3.48 -6.46
N SER A 56 4.60 -2.21 -6.68
CA SER A 56 5.46 -1.32 -7.46
C SER A 56 6.80 -1.12 -6.77
N SER A 57 7.88 -1.38 -7.51
CA SER A 57 9.22 -1.21 -6.98
C SER A 57 9.60 0.26 -6.77
N THR A 58 10.08 0.59 -5.59
CA THR A 58 10.60 1.93 -5.24
C THR A 58 11.94 2.27 -5.87
N ARG A 59 12.57 1.32 -6.58
CA ARG A 59 13.87 1.49 -7.24
C ARG A 59 13.78 2.26 -8.56
N TYR A 60 12.58 2.35 -9.14
CA TYR A 60 12.41 2.88 -10.50
C TYR A 60 11.59 4.16 -10.54
N ILE A 61 11.19 4.68 -9.39
CA ILE A 61 10.31 5.83 -9.28
C ILE A 61 11.01 6.91 -8.45
N PRO A 62 11.19 8.13 -9.00
CA PRO A 62 11.61 9.26 -8.18
C PRO A 62 10.47 9.65 -7.24
N PHE A 63 10.78 9.96 -5.99
CA PHE A 63 9.80 10.40 -4.99
C PHE A 63 9.85 11.92 -4.83
N THR A 64 8.66 12.52 -4.65
CA THR A 64 8.49 13.93 -4.32
C THR A 64 7.70 14.08 -3.02
N ALA A 65 7.71 15.27 -2.43
CA ALA A 65 7.05 15.53 -1.15
C ALA A 65 5.51 15.33 -1.21
N GLU A 66 4.91 15.39 -2.41
CA GLU A 66 3.50 15.10 -2.63
C GLU A 66 3.18 13.59 -2.53
N MET A 67 4.21 12.76 -2.73
CA MET A 67 4.10 11.29 -2.66
C MET A 67 4.30 10.77 -1.24
N HIS A 68 3.68 11.42 -0.27
CA HIS A 68 3.82 11.12 1.14
C HIS A 68 2.46 11.18 1.83
N TRP A 69 2.16 10.19 2.68
CA TRP A 69 1.00 10.23 3.56
C TRP A 69 1.19 11.34 4.60
N ARG A 70 0.16 12.17 4.72
CA ARG A 70 0.08 13.16 5.80
C ARG A 70 -0.97 12.72 6.79
N ASP A 71 -0.53 12.44 8.02
CA ASP A 71 -1.41 11.93 9.06
C ASP A 71 -2.44 12.99 9.44
N PRO A 72 -3.76 12.68 9.34
CA PRO A 72 -4.80 13.64 9.66
C PRO A 72 -4.76 14.10 11.12
N ASP A 73 -4.33 13.25 12.06
CA ASP A 73 -4.26 13.59 13.47
C ASP A 73 -3.14 14.62 13.72
N VAL A 74 -2.00 14.49 13.01
CA VAL A 74 -0.91 15.49 13.05
C VAL A 74 -1.35 16.82 12.43
N ILE A 75 -2.07 16.75 11.30
CA ILE A 75 -2.60 17.97 10.65
C ILE A 75 -3.63 18.65 11.55
N ALA A 76 -4.53 17.89 12.17
CA ALA A 76 -5.55 18.40 13.07
C ALA A 76 -4.97 19.00 14.37
N ALA A 77 -3.83 18.53 14.83
CA ALA A 77 -3.12 19.14 15.97
C ALA A 77 -2.70 20.59 15.68
N GLY A 78 -2.44 20.94 14.40
CA GLY A 78 -2.15 22.30 13.97
C GLY A 78 -0.87 22.91 14.58
N GLY A 79 -0.77 24.25 14.48
CA GLY A 79 0.30 25.01 15.13
C GLY A 79 1.72 24.52 14.80
N ASP A 80 2.58 24.54 15.82
CA ASP A 80 3.99 24.18 15.68
C ASP A 80 4.22 22.71 15.32
N VAL A 81 3.32 21.81 15.73
CA VAL A 81 3.42 20.36 15.45
C VAL A 81 3.27 20.10 13.96
N ALA A 82 2.20 20.62 13.35
CA ALA A 82 1.96 20.46 11.93
C ALA A 82 3.04 21.15 11.09
N ALA A 83 3.49 22.33 11.51
CA ALA A 83 4.57 23.07 10.85
C ALA A 83 5.91 22.31 10.90
N ALA A 84 6.29 21.78 12.05
CA ALA A 84 7.50 20.99 12.22
C ALA A 84 7.45 19.70 11.40
N TYR A 85 6.31 19.01 11.37
CA TYR A 85 6.09 17.82 10.55
C TYR A 85 6.34 18.12 9.07
N GLU A 86 5.68 19.15 8.51
CA GLU A 86 5.85 19.52 7.10
C GLU A 86 7.30 19.98 6.80
N GLN A 87 7.94 20.70 7.72
CA GLN A 87 9.33 21.12 7.56
C GLN A 87 10.29 19.90 7.47
N VAL A 88 10.08 18.89 8.32
CA VAL A 88 10.88 17.66 8.28
C VAL A 88 10.68 16.93 6.96
N LEU A 89 9.44 16.84 6.47
CA LEU A 89 9.16 16.24 5.17
C LEU A 89 9.90 16.96 4.04
N GLN A 90 9.76 18.27 3.95
CA GLN A 90 10.41 19.08 2.90
C GLN A 90 11.93 18.91 2.93
N ARG A 91 12.54 18.93 4.11
CA ARG A 91 13.99 18.70 4.27
C ARG A 91 14.39 17.30 3.83
N THR A 92 13.62 16.28 4.20
CA THR A 92 13.88 14.88 3.83
C THR A 92 13.86 14.69 2.32
N PHE A 93 12.85 15.23 1.62
CA PHE A 93 12.77 15.12 0.18
C PHE A 93 13.82 15.96 -0.54
N ALA A 94 14.17 17.15 -0.04
CA ALA A 94 15.28 17.94 -0.58
C ALA A 94 16.62 17.19 -0.48
N LEU A 95 16.86 16.52 0.67
CA LEU A 95 18.05 15.70 0.86
C LEU A 95 18.05 14.46 -0.08
N TYR A 96 16.91 13.79 -0.22
CA TYR A 96 16.75 12.66 -1.14
C TYR A 96 17.06 13.07 -2.59
N THR A 97 16.49 14.18 -3.06
CA THR A 97 16.74 14.69 -4.42
C THR A 97 18.21 14.99 -4.62
N LYS A 98 18.84 15.75 -3.71
CA LYS A 98 20.26 16.07 -3.76
C LYS A 98 21.15 14.82 -3.74
N ALA A 99 20.84 13.86 -2.89
CA ALA A 99 21.57 12.60 -2.82
C ALA A 99 21.46 11.81 -4.13
N THR A 100 20.26 11.72 -4.70
CA THR A 100 20.02 11.03 -5.98
C THR A 100 20.83 11.66 -7.12
N GLU A 101 20.79 12.99 -7.24
CA GLU A 101 21.56 13.72 -8.26
C GLU A 101 23.08 13.53 -8.09
N THR A 102 23.57 13.64 -6.86
CA THR A 102 24.99 13.46 -6.54
C THR A 102 25.46 12.03 -6.84
N LEU A 103 24.67 11.03 -6.44
CA LEU A 103 24.96 9.62 -6.72
C LEU A 103 24.94 9.33 -8.21
N LEU A 104 23.94 9.84 -8.94
CA LEU A 104 23.86 9.65 -10.39
C LEU A 104 25.09 10.25 -11.10
N ALA A 105 25.47 11.48 -10.77
CA ALA A 105 26.65 12.12 -11.34
C ALA A 105 27.95 11.33 -11.02
N HIS A 106 28.07 10.82 -9.79
CA HIS A 106 29.19 9.96 -9.41
C HIS A 106 29.20 8.66 -10.24
N LEU A 107 28.08 7.98 -10.36
CA LEU A 107 27.95 6.73 -11.11
C LEU A 107 28.27 6.93 -12.60
N GLN A 108 27.81 8.00 -13.20
CA GLN A 108 28.15 8.35 -14.59
C GLN A 108 29.67 8.56 -14.79
N ARG A 109 30.34 9.16 -13.83
CA ARG A 109 31.79 9.38 -13.87
C ARG A 109 32.59 8.09 -13.73
N VAL A 110 32.20 7.19 -12.81
CA VAL A 110 32.97 5.97 -12.54
C VAL A 110 32.61 4.81 -13.48
N ARG A 111 31.45 4.90 -14.13
CA ARG A 111 30.97 3.95 -15.15
C ARG A 111 30.48 4.69 -16.38
N PRO A 112 31.40 5.32 -17.17
CA PRO A 112 31.02 6.00 -18.37
C PRO A 112 30.44 5.06 -19.41
N LEU A 113 29.57 5.60 -20.28
CA LEU A 113 28.98 4.86 -21.39
C LEU A 113 30.10 4.31 -22.29
N GLN A 114 30.08 3.02 -22.58
CA GLN A 114 31.09 2.37 -23.42
C GLN A 114 30.70 2.40 -24.89
N ALA A 115 31.71 2.29 -25.75
CA ALA A 115 31.50 2.25 -27.19
C ALA A 115 30.59 1.04 -27.55
N GLY A 116 29.50 1.33 -28.29
CA GLY A 116 28.50 0.31 -28.66
C GLY A 116 27.37 0.08 -27.68
N GLU A 117 27.44 0.63 -26.47
CA GLU A 117 26.31 0.59 -25.53
C GLU A 117 25.22 1.61 -25.90
N LYS A 118 23.97 1.26 -25.61
CA LYS A 118 22.83 2.17 -25.78
C LYS A 118 22.71 3.08 -24.54
N GLU A 119 22.67 4.38 -24.77
CA GLU A 119 22.59 5.38 -23.68
C GLU A 119 21.35 5.19 -22.77
N ALA A 120 20.18 4.94 -23.34
CA ALA A 120 18.94 4.87 -22.57
C ALA A 120 18.92 3.70 -21.55
N PRO A 121 19.30 2.45 -21.88
CA PRO A 121 19.46 1.38 -20.91
C PRO A 121 20.53 1.66 -19.86
N TRP A 122 21.70 2.18 -20.29
CA TRP A 122 22.79 2.56 -19.40
C TRP A 122 22.31 3.56 -18.34
N LEU A 123 21.73 4.69 -18.79
CA LEU A 123 21.22 5.73 -17.89
C LEU A 123 20.12 5.21 -16.95
N ARG A 124 19.23 4.32 -17.44
CA ARG A 124 18.18 3.68 -16.61
C ARG A 124 18.79 2.85 -15.48
N THR A 125 19.83 2.08 -15.77
CA THR A 125 20.52 1.27 -14.77
C THR A 125 21.15 2.15 -13.69
N LEU A 126 21.87 3.21 -14.07
CA LEU A 126 22.48 4.13 -13.11
C LEU A 126 21.45 4.89 -12.27
N LYS A 127 20.33 5.31 -12.87
CA LYS A 127 19.22 5.93 -12.13
C LYS A 127 18.61 4.98 -11.11
N ALA A 128 18.37 3.72 -11.50
CA ALA A 128 17.82 2.71 -10.58
C ALA A 128 18.73 2.49 -9.37
N GLU A 129 20.04 2.46 -9.57
CA GLU A 129 21.02 2.32 -8.51
C GLU A 129 21.07 3.56 -7.61
N ALA A 130 21.04 4.75 -8.20
CA ALA A 130 20.98 6.00 -7.42
C ALA A 130 19.71 6.08 -6.56
N PHE A 131 18.55 5.71 -7.11
CA PHE A 131 17.30 5.66 -6.35
C PHE A 131 17.35 4.58 -5.25
N ASP A 132 17.90 3.40 -5.55
CA ASP A 132 18.01 2.30 -4.57
C ASP A 132 18.85 2.71 -3.36
N ALA A 133 19.92 3.45 -3.56
CA ALA A 133 20.74 3.98 -2.48
C ALA A 133 20.09 5.18 -1.76
N ALA A 134 19.52 6.14 -2.50
CA ALA A 134 18.96 7.36 -1.92
C ALA A 134 17.66 7.11 -1.13
N ARG A 135 16.84 6.10 -1.49
CA ARG A 135 15.54 5.82 -0.83
C ARG A 135 15.63 5.54 0.66
N TYR A 136 16.79 5.16 1.19
CA TYR A 136 17.00 4.99 2.62
C TYR A 136 16.90 6.28 3.44
N LEU A 137 16.91 7.43 2.76
CA LEU A 137 16.63 8.72 3.38
C LEU A 137 15.12 8.98 3.55
N LEU A 138 14.27 8.26 2.81
CA LEU A 138 12.83 8.47 2.82
C LEU A 138 12.16 7.80 4.03
N THR A 139 11.08 8.41 4.51
CA THR A 139 10.27 7.85 5.59
C THR A 139 9.39 6.70 5.08
N PRO A 140 8.93 5.79 5.95
CA PRO A 140 8.00 4.73 5.55
C PRO A 140 6.60 5.25 5.19
N ALA A 141 6.34 6.55 5.32
CA ALA A 141 5.08 7.17 4.92
C ALA A 141 5.02 7.54 3.42
N ILE A 142 6.07 7.26 2.62
CA ILE A 142 6.01 7.43 1.16
C ILE A 142 4.95 6.54 0.55
N PHE A 143 4.28 7.05 -0.50
CA PHE A 143 3.25 6.31 -1.20
C PHE A 143 3.81 5.15 -2.02
N THR A 144 3.05 4.07 -2.01
CA THR A 144 3.19 2.95 -2.94
C THR A 144 1.84 2.53 -3.50
N LYS A 145 1.84 1.53 -4.36
CA LYS A 145 0.67 0.83 -4.87
C LYS A 145 0.97 -0.65 -5.02
N TRP A 146 -0.05 -1.46 -4.79
CA TRP A 146 0.07 -2.91 -4.88
C TRP A 146 -1.26 -3.58 -5.22
N GLY A 147 -1.17 -4.74 -5.85
CA GLY A 147 -2.26 -5.68 -6.05
C GLY A 147 -2.28 -6.74 -4.95
N MET A 148 -3.47 -7.22 -4.59
CA MET A 148 -3.68 -8.28 -3.62
C MET A 148 -4.69 -9.29 -4.15
N VAL A 149 -4.35 -10.57 -4.00
CA VAL A 149 -5.28 -11.69 -4.21
C VAL A 149 -5.51 -12.36 -2.87
N VAL A 150 -6.77 -12.43 -2.44
CA VAL A 150 -7.11 -12.85 -1.08
C VAL A 150 -8.49 -13.52 -1.02
N ASP A 151 -8.64 -14.54 -0.19
CA ASP A 151 -9.95 -15.12 0.15
C ASP A 151 -10.74 -14.22 1.13
N ALA A 152 -12.08 -14.39 1.14
CA ALA A 152 -12.95 -13.54 1.95
C ALA A 152 -12.74 -13.68 3.46
N ARG A 153 -12.28 -14.84 3.96
CA ARG A 153 -11.99 -15.03 5.39
C ARG A 153 -10.77 -14.23 5.79
N THR A 154 -9.66 -14.41 5.07
CA THR A 154 -8.41 -13.71 5.30
C THR A 154 -8.59 -12.20 5.16
N LEU A 155 -9.35 -11.76 4.14
CA LEU A 155 -9.66 -10.34 3.97
C LEU A 155 -10.42 -9.76 5.16
N ALA A 156 -11.39 -10.49 5.72
CA ALA A 156 -12.11 -10.02 6.89
C ALA A 156 -11.20 -9.86 8.12
N ASP A 157 -10.25 -10.78 8.32
CA ASP A 157 -9.24 -10.68 9.39
C ASP A 157 -8.36 -9.42 9.19
N VAL A 158 -7.82 -9.23 7.99
CA VAL A 158 -7.00 -8.06 7.63
C VAL A 158 -7.76 -6.75 7.82
N VAL A 159 -9.00 -6.68 7.34
CA VAL A 159 -9.85 -5.49 7.49
C VAL A 159 -10.14 -5.20 8.97
N THR A 160 -10.45 -6.22 9.77
CA THR A 160 -10.69 -6.07 11.21
C THR A 160 -9.46 -5.51 11.91
N GLU A 161 -8.27 -6.04 11.65
CA GLU A 161 -7.02 -5.53 12.22
C GLU A 161 -6.74 -4.09 11.81
N LEU A 162 -6.87 -3.77 10.51
CA LEU A 162 -6.65 -2.41 10.01
C LEU A 162 -7.61 -1.42 10.67
N ARG A 163 -8.89 -1.75 10.77
CA ARG A 163 -9.92 -0.87 11.35
C ARG A 163 -9.80 -0.71 12.87
N SER A 164 -9.13 -1.65 13.54
CA SER A 164 -8.84 -1.60 14.98
C SER A 164 -7.52 -0.90 15.31
N HIS A 165 -6.75 -0.47 14.30
CA HIS A 165 -5.42 0.09 14.49
C HIS A 165 -5.46 1.53 15.03
N THR A 166 -4.46 1.93 15.82
CA THR A 166 -4.37 3.28 16.42
C THR A 166 -4.09 4.37 15.39
N LEU A 167 -3.38 4.06 14.30
CA LEU A 167 -3.06 5.03 13.25
C LEU A 167 -4.24 5.24 12.30
N ALA A 168 -4.53 6.51 11.99
CA ALA A 168 -5.64 6.90 11.13
C ALA A 168 -5.57 6.29 9.73
N GLU A 169 -4.39 6.24 9.11
CA GLU A 169 -4.22 5.66 7.78
C GLU A 169 -4.71 4.21 7.71
N PHE A 170 -4.35 3.40 8.71
CA PHE A 170 -4.72 1.99 8.76
C PHE A 170 -6.24 1.82 8.78
N ARG A 171 -6.92 2.60 9.63
CA ARG A 171 -8.40 2.57 9.71
C ARG A 171 -9.04 2.98 8.39
N ILE A 172 -8.55 4.05 7.78
CA ILE A 172 -9.04 4.55 6.47
C ILE A 172 -8.84 3.51 5.37
N VAL A 173 -7.66 2.87 5.32
CA VAL A 173 -7.37 1.82 4.33
C VAL A 173 -8.27 0.62 4.56
N GLY A 174 -8.44 0.16 5.80
CA GLY A 174 -9.32 -0.95 6.16
C GLY A 174 -10.78 -0.69 5.76
N GLU A 175 -11.30 0.52 6.01
CA GLU A 175 -12.67 0.92 5.61
C GLU A 175 -12.83 0.94 4.09
N ARG A 176 -11.84 1.46 3.36
CA ARG A 176 -11.88 1.48 1.89
C ARG A 176 -11.80 0.07 1.30
N MET A 177 -10.90 -0.77 1.81
CA MET A 177 -10.80 -2.17 1.38
C MET A 177 -12.11 -2.91 1.61
N GLN A 178 -12.73 -2.77 2.78
CA GLN A 178 -14.04 -3.38 3.07
C GLN A 178 -15.10 -2.91 2.08
N ARG A 179 -15.26 -1.61 1.92
CA ARG A 179 -16.27 -1.01 1.03
C ARG A 179 -16.14 -1.48 -0.42
N GLU A 180 -14.91 -1.55 -0.94
CA GLU A 180 -14.69 -2.01 -2.31
C GLU A 180 -14.92 -3.52 -2.45
N ALA A 181 -14.48 -4.32 -1.49
CA ALA A 181 -14.67 -5.76 -1.53
C ALA A 181 -16.13 -6.17 -1.30
N GLU A 182 -16.91 -5.41 -0.53
CA GLU A 182 -18.37 -5.64 -0.36
C GLU A 182 -19.16 -5.53 -1.67
N LYS A 183 -18.65 -4.81 -2.67
CA LYS A 183 -19.27 -4.77 -4.00
C LYS A 183 -19.24 -6.13 -4.69
N ALA A 184 -18.18 -6.92 -4.48
CA ALA A 184 -18.03 -8.27 -5.03
C ALA A 184 -18.54 -9.36 -4.08
N LEU A 185 -18.42 -9.14 -2.76
CA LEU A 185 -18.72 -10.11 -1.71
C LEU A 185 -19.65 -9.51 -0.63
N PRO A 186 -20.87 -9.07 -0.98
CA PRO A 186 -21.73 -8.26 -0.09
C PRO A 186 -22.13 -8.97 1.20
N THR A 187 -22.16 -10.30 1.22
CA THR A 187 -22.59 -11.09 2.38
C THR A 187 -21.42 -11.45 3.28
N LEU A 188 -20.23 -11.74 2.72
CA LEU A 188 -19.16 -12.41 3.45
C LEU A 188 -18.30 -11.48 4.31
N LEU A 189 -18.35 -10.16 4.07
CA LEU A 189 -17.53 -9.14 4.78
C LEU A 189 -18.31 -8.35 5.83
N ARG A 190 -19.62 -8.55 5.97
CA ARG A 190 -20.50 -7.80 6.91
C ARG A 190 -20.03 -7.79 8.37
N HIS A 191 -19.25 -8.78 8.79
CA HIS A 191 -18.80 -8.95 10.16
C HIS A 191 -17.34 -8.54 10.38
N ALA A 192 -16.67 -8.00 9.38
CA ALA A 192 -15.36 -7.37 9.55
C ALA A 192 -15.53 -6.03 10.30
N ARG A 193 -15.65 -6.10 11.63
CA ARG A 193 -15.86 -4.94 12.51
C ARG A 193 -14.61 -4.69 13.34
N PRO A 194 -14.34 -3.42 13.73
CA PRO A 194 -13.30 -3.14 14.72
C PRO A 194 -13.56 -3.89 16.02
N ASN A 195 -12.51 -4.36 16.65
CA ASN A 195 -12.52 -4.93 18.00
C ASN A 195 -12.46 -3.81 19.04
#